data_376817d150d0a43dd57e10fe734ac1be
#
_entry.id   376817d150d0a43dd57e10fe734ac1be
#
_cell.length_a   1.000
_cell.length_b   1.000
_cell.length_c   1.000
_cell.angle_alpha   90.00
_cell.angle_beta   90.00
_cell.angle_gamma   90.00
#
_symmetry.space_group_name_H-M   'P 1'
#
loop_
_entity.id
_entity.type
_entity.pdbx_description
1 polymer ?
#
loop_
_entity_poly.entity_id
_entity_poly.type
_entity_poly.pdbx_seq_one_letter_code
_entity_poly.pdbx_strand_id
1 'polypeptide(L)'
;MSKFWSPFVRDLVPYVPGEQPKLSKLVKLNTNENPYGPSPKALEAMRAALTDDLRLYPDPNSDLLKQAVARYYSVEPNQVFLGNGSDEVLAHIFYGLFKHDAPLLFPDISYSFYPVYCGLYGIDYEAVALDEQFQIRVEDYARPNAGIIFPNPNAPTGCLMALEAVEQIIKSSPDSVVVVDEAYIDFGGETAISLVNRYPNLLVTQTLSKSRSLAGLRVGLAVGHPDLIEALERVKNSFNSYPLDRMANVGAAAAFDDIEHFEVTRNKVIESREVLVGQLQAKGFEVLPSAANFIFARHPQHDAAGLAAKLREQGVIVRHFKQQRIAQFLRISIGTPEQHQALLEGLSDI
;
A
#
# COMPACT_ATOMS: atom_id res chain seq x y z
N MET A 1 -19.32 -17.68 21.35
CA MET A 1 -19.50 -17.56 19.89
C MET A 1 -20.88 -18.09 19.52
N SER A 2 -21.53 -17.52 18.51
CA SER A 2 -22.87 -17.94 18.08
C SER A 2 -22.84 -19.32 17.41
N LYS A 3 -23.86 -20.15 17.67
CA LYS A 3 -24.05 -21.43 16.98
C LYS A 3 -24.35 -21.30 15.48
N PHE A 4 -24.68 -20.09 15.05
CA PHE A 4 -25.02 -19.78 13.65
C PHE A 4 -23.82 -19.44 12.78
N TRP A 5 -22.63 -19.29 13.37
CA TRP A 5 -21.42 -19.06 12.59
C TRP A 5 -20.97 -20.35 11.91
N SER A 6 -20.49 -20.24 10.68
CA SER A 6 -19.77 -21.36 10.08
C SER A 6 -18.52 -21.69 10.90
N PRO A 7 -18.06 -22.96 10.92
CA PRO A 7 -16.82 -23.32 11.64
C PRO A 7 -15.64 -22.46 11.23
N PHE A 8 -15.48 -22.19 9.94
CA PHE A 8 -14.41 -21.41 9.37
C PHE A 8 -14.30 -19.97 9.96
N VAL A 9 -15.44 -19.30 10.16
CA VAL A 9 -15.46 -17.91 10.69
C VAL A 9 -14.94 -17.84 12.13
N ARG A 10 -14.99 -18.95 12.87
CA ARG A 10 -14.53 -19.00 14.28
C ARG A 10 -13.03 -18.85 14.42
N ASP A 11 -12.29 -19.29 13.42
CA ASP A 11 -10.81 -19.35 13.43
C ASP A 11 -10.18 -18.13 12.73
N LEU A 12 -11.00 -17.25 12.12
CA LEU A 12 -10.51 -16.04 11.48
C LEU A 12 -9.93 -15.05 12.48
N VAL A 13 -8.75 -14.54 12.18
CA VAL A 13 -8.09 -13.43 12.89
C VAL A 13 -8.15 -12.19 12.00
N PRO A 14 -9.12 -11.27 12.22
CA PRO A 14 -9.28 -10.10 11.38
C PRO A 14 -8.12 -9.11 11.50
N TYR A 15 -7.87 -8.37 10.44
CA TYR A 15 -6.97 -7.22 10.47
C TYR A 15 -7.47 -6.13 11.44
N VAL A 16 -6.54 -5.53 12.17
CA VAL A 16 -6.82 -4.39 13.06
C VAL A 16 -6.34 -3.11 12.39
N PRO A 17 -7.25 -2.25 11.89
CA PRO A 17 -6.89 -1.01 11.24
C PRO A 17 -6.19 -0.03 12.20
N GLY A 18 -5.49 0.95 11.62
CA GLY A 18 -4.93 2.05 12.39
C GLY A 18 -6.02 2.86 13.10
N GLU A 19 -5.70 3.35 14.27
CA GLU A 19 -6.63 4.14 15.08
C GLU A 19 -7.14 5.38 14.33
N GLN A 20 -8.44 5.68 14.48
CA GLN A 20 -9.13 6.85 13.94
C GLN A 20 -9.76 7.65 15.11
N PRO A 21 -8.95 8.31 15.96
CA PRO A 21 -9.46 8.97 17.15
C PRO A 21 -10.30 10.21 16.80
N LYS A 22 -11.38 10.44 17.57
CA LYS A 22 -12.24 11.61 17.44
C LYS A 22 -11.79 12.65 18.48
N LEU A 23 -10.66 13.30 18.24
CA LEU A 23 -10.13 14.36 19.11
C LEU A 23 -10.41 15.73 18.48
N SER A 24 -10.62 16.75 19.33
CA SER A 24 -10.88 18.13 18.90
C SER A 24 -9.67 18.79 18.23
N LYS A 25 -8.46 18.43 18.66
CA LYS A 25 -7.20 18.78 18.00
C LYS A 25 -6.49 17.48 17.66
N LEU A 26 -6.40 17.16 16.38
CA LEU A 26 -5.83 15.90 15.88
C LEU A 26 -4.79 16.17 14.82
N VAL A 27 -3.55 15.77 15.09
CA VAL A 27 -2.48 15.64 14.10
C VAL A 27 -2.29 14.16 13.80
N LYS A 28 -2.85 13.71 12.68
CA LYS A 28 -2.95 12.29 12.31
C LYS A 28 -1.79 11.89 11.43
N LEU A 29 -0.77 11.22 12.00
CA LEU A 29 0.44 10.76 11.33
C LEU A 29 0.62 9.23 11.42
N ASN A 30 -0.48 8.45 11.37
CA ASN A 30 -0.45 7.00 11.64
C ASN A 30 -0.93 6.10 10.50
N THR A 31 -1.65 6.61 9.48
CA THR A 31 -2.27 5.79 8.43
C THR A 31 -1.79 6.11 7.02
N ASN A 32 -0.71 6.87 6.89
CA ASN A 32 -0.02 7.18 5.63
C ASN A 32 -0.96 7.83 4.58
N GLU A 33 -1.89 8.65 5.04
CA GLU A 33 -2.68 9.50 4.15
C GLU A 33 -1.82 10.62 3.59
N ASN A 34 -2.14 11.09 2.40
CA ASN A 34 -1.48 12.26 1.83
C ASN A 34 -1.94 13.53 2.57
N PRO A 35 -1.04 14.42 3.00
CA PRO A 35 -1.44 15.66 3.68
C PRO A 35 -2.05 16.70 2.74
N TYR A 36 -1.90 16.53 1.44
CA TYR A 36 -2.46 17.42 0.42
C TYR A 36 -3.72 16.81 -0.20
N GLY A 37 -4.66 17.66 -0.61
CA GLY A 37 -5.92 17.25 -1.22
C GLY A 37 -5.75 16.59 -2.59
N PRO A 38 -6.80 15.92 -3.10
CA PRO A 38 -6.78 15.30 -4.42
C PRO A 38 -6.78 16.35 -5.53
N SER A 39 -6.48 15.90 -6.76
CA SER A 39 -6.53 16.73 -7.97
C SER A 39 -7.84 17.51 -8.09
N PRO A 40 -7.78 18.85 -8.38
CA PRO A 40 -8.98 19.63 -8.69
C PRO A 40 -9.78 19.06 -9.86
N LYS A 41 -9.11 18.51 -10.90
CA LYS A 41 -9.78 17.85 -12.04
C LYS A 41 -10.55 16.60 -11.60
N ALA A 42 -10.00 15.82 -10.66
CA ALA A 42 -10.70 14.66 -10.09
C ALA A 42 -11.96 15.08 -9.32
N LEU A 43 -11.88 16.16 -8.53
CA LEU A 43 -13.04 16.70 -7.80
C LEU A 43 -14.11 17.25 -8.76
N GLU A 44 -13.71 17.91 -9.83
CA GLU A 44 -14.62 18.43 -10.86
C GLU A 44 -15.31 17.29 -11.61
N ALA A 45 -14.57 16.27 -12.05
CA ALA A 45 -15.13 15.09 -12.71
C ALA A 45 -16.17 14.37 -11.85
N MET A 46 -15.90 14.21 -10.56
CA MET A 46 -16.85 13.62 -9.62
C MET A 46 -18.11 14.49 -9.46
N ARG A 47 -17.97 15.82 -9.33
CA ARG A 47 -19.11 16.74 -9.25
C ARG A 47 -19.98 16.68 -10.49
N ALA A 48 -19.36 16.62 -11.67
CA ALA A 48 -20.09 16.51 -12.95
C ALA A 48 -20.85 15.19 -13.11
N ALA A 49 -20.38 14.13 -12.44
CA ALA A 49 -21.01 12.81 -12.46
C ALA A 49 -22.14 12.62 -11.41
N LEU A 50 -22.37 13.60 -10.54
CA LEU A 50 -23.49 13.62 -9.59
C LEU A 50 -24.78 14.02 -10.29
N THR A 51 -25.40 13.06 -10.99
CA THR A 51 -26.62 13.23 -11.77
C THR A 51 -27.65 12.11 -11.45
N ASP A 52 -28.83 12.19 -12.05
CA ASP A 52 -29.85 11.16 -11.97
C ASP A 52 -29.38 9.77 -12.48
N ASP A 53 -28.27 9.72 -13.21
CA ASP A 53 -27.67 8.47 -13.67
C ASP A 53 -27.09 7.61 -12.55
N LEU A 54 -27.02 8.14 -11.31
CA LEU A 54 -26.72 7.32 -10.12
C LEU A 54 -27.72 6.17 -9.89
N ARG A 55 -28.91 6.23 -10.51
CA ARG A 55 -29.90 5.12 -10.54
C ARG A 55 -29.46 3.93 -11.39
N LEU A 56 -28.43 4.09 -12.24
CA LEU A 56 -27.90 3.07 -13.14
C LEU A 56 -26.64 2.45 -12.56
N TYR A 57 -26.43 1.15 -12.80
CA TYR A 57 -25.15 0.51 -12.49
C TYR A 57 -24.00 1.21 -13.21
N PRO A 58 -22.81 1.27 -12.60
CA PRO A 58 -21.61 1.74 -13.27
C PRO A 58 -21.15 0.73 -14.34
N ASP A 59 -20.15 1.11 -15.13
CA ASP A 59 -19.47 0.22 -16.06
C ASP A 59 -18.75 -0.91 -15.29
N PRO A 60 -19.10 -2.20 -15.50
CA PRO A 60 -18.51 -3.33 -14.77
C PRO A 60 -17.01 -3.51 -15.07
N ASN A 61 -16.55 -3.05 -16.23
CA ASN A 61 -15.16 -3.15 -16.66
C ASN A 61 -14.33 -1.92 -16.27
N SER A 62 -14.98 -0.79 -15.93
CA SER A 62 -14.32 0.48 -15.65
C SER A 62 -13.40 0.93 -16.80
N ASP A 63 -13.86 0.82 -18.04
CA ASP A 63 -13.08 1.02 -19.25
C ASP A 63 -12.43 2.41 -19.32
N LEU A 64 -13.12 3.46 -18.86
CA LEU A 64 -12.58 4.81 -18.78
C LEU A 64 -11.29 4.85 -17.93
N LEU A 65 -11.35 4.25 -16.75
CA LEU A 65 -10.22 4.22 -15.83
C LEU A 65 -9.11 3.27 -16.31
N LYS A 66 -9.47 2.07 -16.83
CA LYS A 66 -8.49 1.15 -17.45
C LYS A 66 -7.68 1.83 -18.55
N GLN A 67 -8.34 2.58 -19.43
CA GLN A 67 -7.67 3.32 -20.50
C GLN A 67 -6.76 4.44 -19.96
N ALA A 68 -7.17 5.16 -18.90
CA ALA A 68 -6.33 6.18 -18.28
C ALA A 68 -5.05 5.57 -17.66
N VAL A 69 -5.18 4.47 -16.93
CA VAL A 69 -4.04 3.71 -16.36
C VAL A 69 -3.13 3.17 -17.47
N ALA A 70 -3.71 2.56 -18.51
CA ALA A 70 -2.96 1.99 -19.62
C ALA A 70 -2.14 3.05 -20.36
N ARG A 71 -2.73 4.23 -20.63
CA ARG A 71 -1.99 5.38 -21.22
C ARG A 71 -0.85 5.85 -20.32
N TYR A 72 -1.11 5.97 -19.01
CA TYR A 72 -0.11 6.48 -18.06
C TYR A 72 1.12 5.57 -17.98
N TYR A 73 0.91 4.25 -17.96
CA TYR A 73 1.99 3.25 -17.85
C TYR A 73 2.49 2.70 -19.19
N SER A 74 1.91 3.13 -20.32
CA SER A 74 2.24 2.62 -21.66
C SER A 74 2.08 1.10 -21.77
N VAL A 75 0.96 0.59 -21.27
CA VAL A 75 0.52 -0.81 -21.36
C VAL A 75 -0.83 -0.92 -22.06
N GLU A 76 -1.26 -2.14 -22.40
CA GLU A 76 -2.58 -2.36 -22.99
C GLU A 76 -3.69 -2.41 -21.91
N PRO A 77 -4.93 -1.99 -22.21
CA PRO A 77 -6.03 -2.05 -21.24
C PRO A 77 -6.31 -3.45 -20.66
N ASN A 78 -6.07 -4.51 -21.41
CA ASN A 78 -6.22 -5.90 -20.94
C ASN A 78 -5.09 -6.35 -19.99
N GLN A 79 -4.09 -5.51 -19.76
CA GLN A 79 -3.04 -5.70 -18.75
C GLN A 79 -3.37 -4.99 -17.43
N VAL A 80 -4.54 -4.34 -17.32
CA VAL A 80 -4.95 -3.58 -16.14
C VAL A 80 -6.16 -4.23 -15.47
N PHE A 81 -6.05 -4.49 -14.18
CA PHE A 81 -7.14 -4.89 -13.29
C PHE A 81 -7.45 -3.77 -12.30
N LEU A 82 -8.73 -3.60 -11.96
CA LEU A 82 -9.22 -2.56 -11.03
C LEU A 82 -10.09 -3.18 -9.93
N GLY A 83 -9.97 -2.66 -8.70
CA GLY A 83 -10.75 -3.12 -7.56
C GLY A 83 -11.00 -2.02 -6.52
N ASN A 84 -11.87 -2.31 -5.55
CA ASN A 84 -12.26 -1.39 -4.48
C ASN A 84 -11.15 -1.25 -3.41
N GLY A 85 -10.12 -0.47 -3.76
CA GLY A 85 -8.88 -0.35 -3.02
C GLY A 85 -7.92 -1.51 -3.30
N SER A 86 -6.64 -1.32 -2.94
CA SER A 86 -5.66 -2.40 -3.05
C SER A 86 -6.00 -3.61 -2.18
N ASP A 87 -6.78 -3.43 -1.12
CA ASP A 87 -7.22 -4.53 -0.27
C ASP A 87 -8.07 -5.54 -1.05
N GLU A 88 -9.01 -5.10 -1.89
CA GLU A 88 -9.80 -6.00 -2.73
C GLU A 88 -8.96 -6.60 -3.86
N VAL A 89 -8.08 -5.80 -4.48
CA VAL A 89 -7.15 -6.30 -5.50
C VAL A 89 -6.27 -7.43 -4.93
N LEU A 90 -5.69 -7.22 -3.76
CA LEU A 90 -4.89 -8.23 -3.05
C LEU A 90 -5.74 -9.45 -2.68
N ALA A 91 -6.96 -9.27 -2.19
CA ALA A 91 -7.86 -10.40 -1.88
C ALA A 91 -8.08 -11.30 -3.10
N HIS A 92 -8.28 -10.71 -4.28
CA HIS A 92 -8.41 -11.48 -5.54
C HIS A 92 -7.11 -12.15 -5.96
N ILE A 93 -5.96 -11.49 -5.79
CA ILE A 93 -4.63 -12.06 -6.04
C ILE A 93 -4.39 -13.28 -5.16
N PHE A 94 -4.60 -13.16 -3.85
CA PHE A 94 -4.40 -14.28 -2.93
C PHE A 94 -5.27 -15.48 -3.28
N TYR A 95 -6.53 -15.25 -3.62
CA TYR A 95 -7.42 -16.33 -3.99
C TYR A 95 -7.12 -16.91 -5.37
N GLY A 96 -6.84 -16.08 -6.38
CA GLY A 96 -6.72 -16.50 -7.79
C GLY A 96 -5.34 -16.96 -8.19
N LEU A 97 -4.28 -16.47 -7.51
CA LEU A 97 -2.90 -16.71 -7.95
C LEU A 97 -2.00 -17.41 -6.92
N PHE A 98 -2.36 -17.43 -5.63
CA PHE A 98 -1.50 -17.98 -4.58
C PHE A 98 -2.06 -19.24 -3.90
N LYS A 99 -3.28 -19.64 -4.22
CA LYS A 99 -3.89 -20.82 -3.63
C LYS A 99 -3.42 -22.10 -4.33
N HIS A 100 -2.22 -22.55 -3.97
CA HIS A 100 -1.56 -23.77 -4.47
C HIS A 100 -1.06 -24.60 -3.28
N ASP A 101 -0.51 -25.80 -3.56
CA ASP A 101 -0.06 -26.73 -2.55
C ASP A 101 1.27 -26.31 -1.86
N ALA A 102 2.11 -25.50 -2.55
CA ALA A 102 3.34 -24.98 -1.98
C ALA A 102 3.09 -23.70 -1.14
N PRO A 103 4.00 -23.31 -0.23
CA PRO A 103 3.83 -22.10 0.56
C PRO A 103 4.01 -20.82 -0.26
N LEU A 104 3.22 -19.79 0.04
CA LEU A 104 3.44 -18.41 -0.39
C LEU A 104 4.61 -17.81 0.41
N LEU A 105 5.52 -17.09 -0.25
CA LEU A 105 6.63 -16.40 0.42
C LEU A 105 6.40 -14.90 0.49
N PHE A 106 6.63 -14.31 1.67
CA PHE A 106 6.66 -12.84 1.87
C PHE A 106 7.55 -12.46 3.07
N PRO A 107 8.01 -11.19 3.17
CA PRO A 107 8.89 -10.79 4.28
C PRO A 107 8.18 -10.87 5.65
N ASP A 108 8.92 -11.27 6.68
CA ASP A 108 8.42 -11.38 8.06
C ASP A 108 7.98 -10.04 8.67
N ILE A 109 8.57 -8.94 8.20
CA ILE A 109 8.17 -7.57 8.54
C ILE A 109 7.72 -6.89 7.25
N SER A 110 6.41 -6.93 6.99
CA SER A 110 5.79 -6.41 5.78
C SER A 110 4.35 -5.96 6.05
N TYR A 111 3.54 -5.83 5.02
CA TYR A 111 2.14 -5.45 5.17
C TYR A 111 1.37 -6.53 5.95
N SER A 112 0.91 -6.17 7.14
CA SER A 112 0.32 -7.10 8.11
C SER A 112 -1.02 -7.72 7.68
N PHE A 113 -1.53 -7.34 6.51
CA PHE A 113 -2.73 -7.96 5.94
C PHE A 113 -2.44 -9.27 5.19
N TYR A 114 -1.21 -9.53 4.75
CA TYR A 114 -0.88 -10.76 4.01
C TYR A 114 -1.21 -12.04 4.80
N PRO A 115 -0.83 -12.19 6.08
CA PRO A 115 -1.26 -13.35 6.86
C PRO A 115 -2.78 -13.45 7.04
N VAL A 116 -3.50 -12.30 7.04
CA VAL A 116 -4.96 -12.28 7.14
C VAL A 116 -5.61 -12.88 5.91
N TYR A 117 -5.12 -12.56 4.70
CA TYR A 117 -5.58 -13.20 3.46
C TYR A 117 -5.24 -14.69 3.43
N CYS A 118 -4.04 -15.07 3.89
CA CYS A 118 -3.66 -16.48 4.00
C CYS A 118 -4.65 -17.24 4.89
N GLY A 119 -4.97 -16.69 6.07
CA GLY A 119 -5.99 -17.28 6.97
C GLY A 119 -7.39 -17.32 6.35
N LEU A 120 -7.78 -16.25 5.63
CA LEU A 120 -9.09 -16.17 4.98
C LEU A 120 -9.28 -17.22 3.89
N TYR A 121 -8.24 -17.53 3.13
CA TYR A 121 -8.32 -18.41 1.97
C TYR A 121 -7.71 -19.79 2.18
N GLY A 122 -7.16 -20.07 3.37
CA GLY A 122 -6.50 -21.34 3.69
C GLY A 122 -5.27 -21.54 2.82
N ILE A 123 -4.38 -20.54 2.77
CA ILE A 123 -3.11 -20.54 2.02
C ILE A 123 -1.97 -20.74 3.02
N ASP A 124 -1.16 -21.76 2.81
CA ASP A 124 0.07 -21.95 3.55
C ASP A 124 1.11 -20.91 3.13
N TYR A 125 1.85 -20.38 4.12
CA TYR A 125 2.86 -19.37 3.84
C TYR A 125 4.09 -19.51 4.70
N GLU A 126 5.19 -18.95 4.24
CA GLU A 126 6.41 -18.80 4.99
C GLU A 126 6.84 -17.34 5.02
N ALA A 127 6.98 -16.78 6.23
CA ALA A 127 7.49 -15.44 6.44
C ALA A 127 9.03 -15.48 6.42
N VAL A 128 9.60 -14.89 5.37
CA VAL A 128 11.06 -14.85 5.13
C VAL A 128 11.67 -13.69 5.89
N ALA A 129 12.66 -13.96 6.73
CA ALA A 129 13.27 -12.94 7.58
C ALA A 129 13.98 -11.87 6.73
N LEU A 130 13.68 -10.60 7.00
CA LEU A 130 14.53 -9.49 6.53
C LEU A 130 15.89 -9.53 7.25
N ASP A 131 16.92 -9.00 6.61
CA ASP A 131 18.24 -8.86 7.22
C ASP A 131 18.24 -7.87 8.41
N GLU A 132 19.41 -7.61 8.98
CA GLU A 132 19.56 -6.69 10.12
C GLU A 132 19.29 -5.22 9.74
N GLN A 133 19.41 -4.88 8.46
CA GLN A 133 19.11 -3.57 7.90
C GLN A 133 17.67 -3.46 7.36
N PHE A 134 16.83 -4.46 7.65
CA PHE A 134 15.44 -4.57 7.16
C PHE A 134 15.31 -4.63 5.63
N GLN A 135 16.32 -5.21 4.95
CA GLN A 135 16.30 -5.44 3.51
C GLN A 135 15.88 -6.88 3.18
N ILE A 136 15.25 -7.05 2.03
CA ILE A 136 14.98 -8.37 1.44
C ILE A 136 16.29 -8.91 0.84
N ARG A 137 16.62 -10.17 1.16
CA ARG A 137 17.72 -10.89 0.55
C ARG A 137 17.16 -11.73 -0.60
N VAL A 138 17.57 -11.43 -1.82
CA VAL A 138 17.06 -12.06 -3.04
C VAL A 138 17.21 -13.58 -3.03
N GLU A 139 18.36 -14.06 -2.55
CA GLU A 139 18.69 -15.48 -2.47
C GLU A 139 17.75 -16.31 -1.59
N ASP A 140 17.12 -15.70 -0.59
CA ASP A 140 16.21 -16.40 0.31
C ASP A 140 14.86 -16.75 -0.36
N TYR A 141 14.57 -16.16 -1.50
CA TYR A 141 13.35 -16.41 -2.29
C TYR A 141 13.57 -17.42 -3.44
N ALA A 142 14.81 -17.79 -3.77
CA ALA A 142 15.16 -18.73 -4.83
C ALA A 142 14.93 -20.19 -4.40
N ARG A 143 13.69 -20.57 -4.11
CA ARG A 143 13.27 -21.89 -3.65
C ARG A 143 11.83 -22.20 -4.09
N PRO A 144 11.38 -23.47 -4.06
CA PRO A 144 10.01 -23.84 -4.43
C PRO A 144 8.98 -23.05 -3.60
N ASN A 145 8.00 -22.45 -4.29
CA ASN A 145 6.97 -21.63 -3.67
C ASN A 145 5.69 -21.60 -4.53
N ALA A 146 4.56 -21.23 -3.93
CA ALA A 146 3.29 -21.00 -4.61
C ALA A 146 3.21 -19.62 -5.27
N GLY A 147 4.08 -18.72 -4.88
CA GLY A 147 4.17 -17.33 -5.30
C GLY A 147 4.99 -16.53 -4.31
N ILE A 148 5.36 -15.34 -4.70
CA ILE A 148 6.11 -14.38 -3.87
C ILE A 148 5.35 -13.06 -3.87
N ILE A 149 5.17 -12.44 -2.69
CA ILE A 149 4.64 -11.07 -2.59
C ILE A 149 5.48 -10.26 -1.61
N PHE A 150 5.82 -9.04 -1.98
CA PHE A 150 6.48 -8.10 -1.09
C PHE A 150 6.12 -6.66 -1.44
N PRO A 151 6.02 -5.76 -0.43
CA PRO A 151 5.86 -4.34 -0.68
C PRO A 151 7.18 -3.72 -1.15
N ASN A 152 7.12 -2.84 -2.13
CA ASN A 152 8.27 -2.04 -2.55
C ASN A 152 7.84 -0.60 -2.88
N PRO A 153 8.22 0.40 -2.06
CA PRO A 153 8.94 0.33 -0.77
C PRO A 153 8.24 -0.50 0.30
N ASN A 154 9.02 -1.16 1.16
CA ASN A 154 8.46 -2.01 2.21
C ASN A 154 7.67 -1.20 3.25
N ALA A 155 6.56 -1.72 3.71
CA ALA A 155 5.82 -1.21 4.85
C ALA A 155 5.86 -2.24 5.99
N PRO A 156 6.31 -1.87 7.21
CA PRO A 156 6.36 -0.50 7.74
C PRO A 156 7.72 0.21 7.65
N THR A 157 8.77 -0.40 7.09
CA THR A 157 10.14 0.11 7.18
C THR A 157 10.43 1.31 6.28
N GLY A 158 9.75 1.44 5.14
CA GLY A 158 10.01 2.45 4.12
C GLY A 158 11.17 2.11 3.17
N CYS A 159 11.90 1.03 3.44
CA CYS A 159 13.06 0.61 2.66
C CYS A 159 12.68 0.25 1.22
N LEU A 160 13.46 0.72 0.27
CA LEU A 160 13.31 0.47 -1.16
C LEU A 160 14.27 -0.61 -1.62
N MET A 161 13.77 -1.58 -2.39
CA MET A 161 14.58 -2.50 -3.19
C MET A 161 14.78 -1.91 -4.58
N ALA A 162 16.00 -1.95 -5.10
CA ALA A 162 16.33 -1.52 -6.46
C ALA A 162 15.63 -2.42 -7.49
N LEU A 163 15.26 -1.84 -8.66
CA LEU A 163 14.53 -2.55 -9.70
C LEU A 163 15.26 -3.80 -10.21
N GLU A 164 16.61 -3.74 -10.26
CA GLU A 164 17.47 -4.88 -10.65
C GLU A 164 17.34 -6.06 -9.66
N ALA A 165 17.20 -5.79 -8.37
CA ALA A 165 17.01 -6.82 -7.35
C ALA A 165 15.59 -7.42 -7.44
N VAL A 166 14.59 -6.59 -7.70
CA VAL A 166 13.22 -7.05 -8.02
C VAL A 166 13.25 -7.98 -9.24
N GLU A 167 13.94 -7.59 -10.31
CA GLU A 167 14.07 -8.40 -11.53
C GLU A 167 14.78 -9.73 -11.26
N GLN A 168 15.76 -9.79 -10.35
CA GLN A 168 16.41 -11.03 -9.95
C GLN A 168 15.44 -12.01 -9.26
N ILE A 169 14.56 -11.52 -8.36
CA ILE A 169 13.53 -12.36 -7.74
C ILE A 169 12.60 -12.93 -8.81
N ILE A 170 12.13 -12.12 -9.76
CA ILE A 170 11.26 -12.55 -10.85
C ILE A 170 11.91 -13.66 -11.67
N LYS A 171 13.20 -13.49 -12.04
CA LYS A 171 13.97 -14.46 -12.82
C LYS A 171 14.23 -15.76 -12.08
N SER A 172 14.38 -15.71 -10.77
CA SER A 172 14.63 -16.90 -9.94
C SER A 172 13.36 -17.74 -9.69
N SER A 173 12.19 -17.23 -10.05
CA SER A 173 10.88 -17.88 -9.82
C SER A 173 10.05 -17.95 -11.09
N PRO A 174 10.55 -18.59 -12.18
CA PRO A 174 9.89 -18.57 -13.49
C PRO A 174 8.54 -19.31 -13.52
N ASP A 175 8.31 -20.23 -12.59
CA ASP A 175 7.13 -21.08 -12.51
C ASP A 175 6.11 -20.61 -11.46
N SER A 176 6.35 -19.48 -10.80
CA SER A 176 5.45 -18.91 -9.80
C SER A 176 5.28 -17.41 -10.00
N VAL A 177 4.12 -16.88 -9.60
CA VAL A 177 3.81 -15.46 -9.73
C VAL A 177 4.58 -14.66 -8.67
N VAL A 178 5.20 -13.58 -9.12
CA VAL A 178 5.82 -12.56 -8.25
C VAL A 178 4.95 -11.32 -8.25
N VAL A 179 4.43 -10.94 -7.09
CA VAL A 179 3.64 -9.73 -6.90
C VAL A 179 4.47 -8.68 -6.18
N VAL A 180 4.62 -7.52 -6.81
CA VAL A 180 5.25 -6.34 -6.20
C VAL A 180 4.15 -5.38 -5.78
N ASP A 181 4.01 -5.18 -4.46
CA ASP A 181 3.01 -4.27 -3.90
C ASP A 181 3.62 -2.86 -3.78
N GLU A 182 3.29 -2.03 -4.74
CA GLU A 182 3.85 -0.68 -4.94
C GLU A 182 2.95 0.42 -4.37
N ALA A 183 2.33 0.20 -3.22
CA ALA A 183 1.46 1.21 -2.61
C ALA A 183 2.14 2.56 -2.37
N TYR A 184 3.47 2.62 -2.32
CA TYR A 184 4.26 3.82 -1.99
C TYR A 184 5.31 4.18 -3.04
N ILE A 185 5.41 3.47 -4.15
CA ILE A 185 6.49 3.59 -5.14
C ILE A 185 6.71 5.01 -5.66
N ASP A 186 5.64 5.78 -5.80
CA ASP A 186 5.67 7.15 -6.32
C ASP A 186 6.51 8.13 -5.48
N PHE A 187 6.82 7.79 -4.23
CA PHE A 187 7.55 8.67 -3.32
C PHE A 187 9.08 8.49 -3.34
N GLY A 188 9.62 7.78 -4.33
CA GLY A 188 11.08 7.73 -4.51
C GLY A 188 11.63 6.45 -5.11
N GLY A 189 10.77 5.54 -5.60
CA GLY A 189 11.18 4.32 -6.29
C GLY A 189 10.94 4.36 -7.80
N GLU A 190 11.45 3.34 -8.47
CA GLU A 190 11.17 3.03 -9.88
C GLU A 190 10.19 1.85 -9.94
N THR A 191 9.09 2.01 -10.70
CA THR A 191 8.04 0.99 -10.78
C THR A 191 8.46 -0.23 -11.59
N ALA A 192 8.17 -1.42 -11.07
CA ALA A 192 8.35 -2.68 -11.79
C ALA A 192 7.34 -2.88 -12.94
N ILE A 193 6.37 -1.99 -13.13
CA ILE A 193 5.46 -2.02 -14.30
C ILE A 193 6.26 -1.98 -15.62
N SER A 194 7.40 -1.34 -15.66
CA SER A 194 8.32 -1.33 -16.82
C SER A 194 8.76 -2.75 -17.25
N LEU A 195 8.64 -3.74 -16.38
CA LEU A 195 9.06 -5.12 -16.61
C LEU A 195 7.92 -6.07 -17.02
N VAL A 196 6.64 -5.68 -16.91
CA VAL A 196 5.50 -6.60 -17.09
C VAL A 196 5.41 -7.21 -18.49
N ASN A 197 5.91 -6.52 -19.51
CA ASN A 197 5.95 -7.04 -20.90
C ASN A 197 7.11 -8.03 -21.13
N ARG A 198 8.06 -8.13 -20.20
CA ARG A 198 9.22 -9.04 -20.28
C ARG A 198 9.02 -10.31 -19.46
N TYR A 199 8.19 -10.24 -18.39
CA TYR A 199 8.02 -11.31 -17.42
C TYR A 199 6.53 -11.62 -17.23
N PRO A 200 6.02 -12.73 -17.84
CA PRO A 200 4.61 -13.07 -17.73
C PRO A 200 4.18 -13.50 -16.32
N ASN A 201 5.12 -13.80 -15.44
CA ASN A 201 4.89 -14.12 -14.03
C ASN A 201 4.95 -12.90 -13.09
N LEU A 202 5.11 -11.68 -13.60
CA LEU A 202 5.11 -10.45 -12.81
C LEU A 202 3.73 -9.81 -12.77
N LEU A 203 3.27 -9.47 -11.56
CA LEU A 203 2.12 -8.62 -11.32
C LEU A 203 2.49 -7.50 -10.37
N VAL A 204 2.13 -6.25 -10.70
CA VAL A 204 2.41 -5.08 -9.88
C VAL A 204 1.09 -4.51 -9.38
N THR A 205 0.95 -4.29 -8.06
CA THR A 205 -0.24 -3.64 -7.48
C THR A 205 0.07 -2.22 -7.04
N GLN A 206 -0.91 -1.33 -7.21
CA GLN A 206 -0.83 0.06 -6.74
C GLN A 206 -2.17 0.53 -6.18
N THR A 207 -2.16 1.68 -5.52
CA THR A 207 -3.35 2.30 -4.94
C THR A 207 -3.35 3.82 -5.16
N LEU A 208 -4.53 4.38 -5.37
CA LEU A 208 -4.70 5.83 -5.43
C LEU A 208 -4.84 6.46 -4.02
N SER A 209 -4.81 5.64 -2.98
CA SER A 209 -5.00 6.09 -1.58
C SER A 209 -3.85 6.93 -1.04
N LYS A 210 -2.65 6.86 -1.64
CA LYS A 210 -1.43 7.47 -1.13
C LYS A 210 -1.00 8.67 -1.98
N SER A 211 -0.30 8.46 -3.06
CA SER A 211 0.28 9.53 -3.88
C SER A 211 -0.76 10.42 -4.55
N ARG A 212 -1.92 9.87 -4.91
CA ARG A 212 -3.00 10.60 -5.58
C ARG A 212 -4.08 11.15 -4.64
N SER A 213 -3.88 11.03 -3.30
CA SER A 213 -4.77 11.64 -2.27
C SER A 213 -6.23 11.17 -2.33
N LEU A 214 -6.50 9.96 -2.82
CA LEU A 214 -7.84 9.44 -3.04
C LEU A 214 -8.18 8.24 -2.12
N ALA A 215 -7.66 8.24 -0.89
CA ALA A 215 -7.91 7.16 0.08
C ALA A 215 -9.43 6.92 0.31
N GLY A 216 -10.23 7.99 0.35
CA GLY A 216 -11.68 7.92 0.52
C GLY A 216 -12.43 7.38 -0.70
N LEU A 217 -11.81 7.40 -1.88
CA LEU A 217 -12.45 6.96 -3.13
C LEU A 217 -12.31 5.44 -3.35
N ARG A 218 -11.43 4.78 -2.61
CA ARG A 218 -11.24 3.33 -2.63
C ARG A 218 -10.92 2.75 -4.01
N VAL A 219 -9.84 3.20 -4.65
CA VAL A 219 -9.38 2.65 -5.93
C VAL A 219 -8.00 2.02 -5.78
N GLY A 220 -7.90 0.76 -6.17
CA GLY A 220 -6.67 0.00 -6.33
C GLY A 220 -6.59 -0.59 -7.74
N LEU A 221 -5.38 -0.92 -8.16
CA LEU A 221 -5.12 -1.50 -9.47
C LEU A 221 -4.03 -2.56 -9.41
N ALA A 222 -4.03 -3.44 -10.42
CA ALA A 222 -2.90 -4.31 -10.73
C ALA A 222 -2.57 -4.21 -12.22
N VAL A 223 -1.28 -4.32 -12.55
CA VAL A 223 -0.78 -4.34 -13.93
C VAL A 223 0.10 -5.58 -14.12
N GLY A 224 -0.14 -6.33 -15.18
CA GLY A 224 0.60 -7.57 -15.45
C GLY A 224 0.27 -8.20 -16.80
N HIS A 225 0.72 -9.45 -16.98
CA HIS A 225 0.38 -10.21 -18.19
C HIS A 225 -1.14 -10.42 -18.30
N PRO A 226 -1.74 -10.38 -19.52
CA PRO A 226 -3.19 -10.57 -19.71
C PRO A 226 -3.75 -11.83 -19.04
N ASP A 227 -3.02 -12.94 -19.02
CA ASP A 227 -3.46 -14.18 -18.38
C ASP A 227 -3.61 -14.05 -16.85
N LEU A 228 -2.73 -13.27 -16.20
CA LEU A 228 -2.86 -12.97 -14.77
C LEU A 228 -4.07 -12.06 -14.52
N ILE A 229 -4.29 -11.07 -15.37
CA ILE A 229 -5.44 -10.17 -15.30
C ILE A 229 -6.75 -10.94 -15.52
N GLU A 230 -6.80 -11.85 -16.49
CA GLU A 230 -7.97 -12.71 -16.74
C GLU A 230 -8.33 -13.55 -15.51
N ALA A 231 -7.33 -14.08 -14.78
CA ALA A 231 -7.58 -14.81 -13.53
C ALA A 231 -8.25 -13.92 -12.47
N LEU A 232 -7.78 -12.68 -12.31
CA LEU A 232 -8.38 -11.71 -11.37
C LEU A 232 -9.80 -11.31 -11.78
N GLU A 233 -10.04 -11.10 -13.10
CA GLU A 233 -11.37 -10.80 -13.63
C GLU A 233 -12.36 -11.95 -13.37
N ARG A 234 -11.92 -13.19 -13.47
CA ARG A 234 -12.76 -14.37 -13.14
C ARG A 234 -13.13 -14.39 -11.66
N VAL A 235 -12.18 -14.13 -10.76
CA VAL A 235 -12.45 -14.04 -9.31
C VAL A 235 -13.41 -12.90 -9.02
N LYS A 236 -13.13 -11.69 -9.54
CA LYS A 236 -13.98 -10.50 -9.39
C LYS A 236 -15.43 -10.80 -9.81
N ASN A 237 -15.62 -11.33 -11.02
CA ASN A 237 -16.95 -11.59 -11.58
C ASN A 237 -17.68 -12.75 -10.88
N SER A 238 -16.98 -13.56 -10.08
CA SER A 238 -17.56 -14.58 -9.21
C SER A 238 -17.88 -14.07 -7.80
N PHE A 239 -17.48 -12.86 -7.45
CA PHE A 239 -17.67 -12.25 -6.14
C PHE A 239 -18.50 -10.95 -6.21
N ASN A 240 -18.03 -9.94 -6.94
CA ASN A 240 -18.68 -8.64 -7.13
C ASN A 240 -18.35 -8.07 -8.51
N SER A 241 -19.31 -8.09 -9.44
CA SER A 241 -19.08 -7.63 -10.83
C SER A 241 -18.99 -6.11 -10.98
N TYR A 242 -19.35 -5.33 -9.95
CA TYR A 242 -19.38 -3.86 -9.98
C TYR A 242 -18.60 -3.27 -8.78
N PRO A 243 -17.28 -3.52 -8.68
CA PRO A 243 -16.51 -3.14 -7.49
C PRO A 243 -16.34 -1.63 -7.31
N LEU A 244 -16.27 -0.88 -8.42
CA LEU A 244 -16.07 0.57 -8.42
C LEU A 244 -17.35 1.31 -8.78
N ASP A 245 -17.71 2.28 -7.95
CA ASP A 245 -18.81 3.18 -8.23
C ASP A 245 -18.46 4.21 -9.33
N ARG A 246 -19.47 4.95 -9.76
CA ARG A 246 -19.34 5.96 -10.84
C ARG A 246 -18.36 7.08 -10.47
N MET A 247 -18.38 7.55 -9.21
CA MET A 247 -17.48 8.62 -8.76
C MET A 247 -16.03 8.14 -8.73
N ALA A 248 -15.81 6.90 -8.27
CA ALA A 248 -14.50 6.27 -8.27
C ALA A 248 -13.91 6.18 -9.68
N ASN A 249 -14.70 5.73 -10.67
CA ASN A 249 -14.25 5.60 -12.05
C ASN A 249 -13.83 6.95 -12.67
N VAL A 250 -14.69 7.97 -12.60
CA VAL A 250 -14.39 9.26 -13.25
C VAL A 250 -13.35 10.08 -12.50
N GLY A 251 -13.39 10.05 -11.16
CA GLY A 251 -12.44 10.77 -10.33
C GLY A 251 -11.02 10.21 -10.43
N ALA A 252 -10.90 8.88 -10.44
CA ALA A 252 -9.61 8.20 -10.59
C ALA A 252 -9.02 8.42 -11.99
N ALA A 253 -9.83 8.31 -13.05
CA ALA A 253 -9.37 8.59 -14.42
C ALA A 253 -8.86 10.04 -14.57
N ALA A 254 -9.60 11.03 -14.07
CA ALA A 254 -9.18 12.43 -14.08
C ALA A 254 -7.92 12.69 -13.25
N ALA A 255 -7.71 11.94 -12.16
CA ALA A 255 -6.48 12.02 -11.37
C ALA A 255 -5.24 11.48 -12.10
N PHE A 256 -5.39 10.48 -12.98
CA PHE A 256 -4.30 10.03 -13.85
C PHE A 256 -3.96 11.06 -14.94
N ASP A 257 -4.95 11.80 -15.44
CA ASP A 257 -4.77 12.84 -16.46
C ASP A 257 -4.23 14.16 -15.88
N ASP A 258 -4.19 14.34 -14.54
CA ASP A 258 -3.67 15.55 -13.88
C ASP A 258 -2.25 15.32 -13.32
N ILE A 259 -1.32 15.13 -14.23
CA ILE A 259 0.09 14.82 -13.92
C ILE A 259 0.74 15.97 -13.14
N GLU A 260 0.45 17.22 -13.49
CA GLU A 260 1.05 18.41 -12.84
C GLU A 260 0.72 18.46 -11.33
N HIS A 261 -0.58 18.33 -10.98
CA HIS A 261 -0.99 18.32 -9.57
C HIS A 261 -0.34 17.15 -8.81
N PHE A 262 -0.34 15.97 -9.43
CA PHE A 262 0.30 14.78 -8.85
C PHE A 262 1.78 15.00 -8.57
N GLU A 263 2.55 15.52 -9.52
CA GLU A 263 3.98 15.76 -9.34
C GLU A 263 4.27 16.81 -8.28
N VAL A 264 3.51 17.92 -8.28
CA VAL A 264 3.66 18.98 -7.27
C VAL A 264 3.40 18.47 -5.86
N THR A 265 2.32 17.74 -5.65
CA THR A 265 1.97 17.23 -4.30
C THR A 265 2.92 16.12 -3.85
N ARG A 266 3.28 15.20 -4.75
CA ARG A 266 4.27 14.15 -4.49
C ARG A 266 5.62 14.74 -4.06
N ASN A 267 6.14 15.70 -4.81
CA ASN A 267 7.44 16.31 -4.53
C ASN A 267 7.44 17.05 -3.18
N LYS A 268 6.35 17.74 -2.84
CA LYS A 268 6.19 18.35 -1.49
C LYS A 268 6.28 17.31 -0.37
N VAL A 269 5.72 16.12 -0.55
CA VAL A 269 5.81 15.04 0.44
C VAL A 269 7.24 14.55 0.56
N ILE A 270 7.94 14.36 -0.56
CA ILE A 270 9.35 13.93 -0.58
C ILE A 270 10.23 14.95 0.13
N GLU A 271 10.12 16.24 -0.21
CA GLU A 271 10.87 17.32 0.42
C GLU A 271 10.59 17.41 1.93
N SER A 272 9.31 17.33 2.32
CA SER A 272 8.91 17.34 3.74
C SER A 272 9.47 16.14 4.50
N ARG A 273 9.57 14.97 3.86
CA ARG A 273 10.20 13.77 4.45
C ARG A 273 11.67 14.01 4.78
N GLU A 274 12.44 14.52 3.83
CA GLU A 274 13.87 14.76 4.02
C GLU A 274 14.12 15.80 5.13
N VAL A 275 13.31 16.86 5.18
CA VAL A 275 13.38 17.85 6.26
C VAL A 275 13.09 17.22 7.63
N LEU A 276 12.01 16.42 7.74
CA LEU A 276 11.63 15.77 9.00
C LEU A 276 12.69 14.76 9.46
N VAL A 277 13.28 13.99 8.53
CA VAL A 277 14.39 13.08 8.83
C VAL A 277 15.55 13.82 9.50
N GLY A 278 16.01 14.92 8.90
CA GLY A 278 17.10 15.72 9.47
C GLY A 278 16.75 16.29 10.86
N GLN A 279 15.51 16.75 11.06
CA GLN A 279 15.05 17.28 12.34
C GLN A 279 14.99 16.21 13.44
N LEU A 280 14.55 14.99 13.13
CA LEU A 280 14.52 13.88 14.07
C LEU A 280 15.94 13.36 14.39
N GLN A 281 16.81 13.27 13.38
CA GLN A 281 18.22 12.91 13.60
C GLN A 281 18.93 13.92 14.52
N ALA A 282 18.65 15.22 14.37
CA ALA A 282 19.17 16.26 15.28
C ALA A 282 18.68 16.10 16.73
N LYS A 283 17.57 15.38 16.93
CA LYS A 283 17.05 15.01 18.25
C LYS A 283 17.52 13.62 18.73
N GLY A 284 18.46 12.98 18.03
CA GLY A 284 19.03 11.70 18.41
C GLY A 284 18.27 10.47 17.90
N PHE A 285 17.25 10.62 17.05
CA PHE A 285 16.59 9.48 16.43
C PHE A 285 17.45 8.84 15.35
N GLU A 286 17.41 7.53 15.29
CA GLU A 286 17.85 6.73 14.15
C GLU A 286 16.65 6.53 13.22
N VAL A 287 16.79 6.95 11.96
CA VAL A 287 15.72 6.88 10.96
C VAL A 287 16.19 6.00 9.81
N LEU A 288 15.42 4.95 9.48
CA LEU A 288 15.73 4.11 8.33
C LEU A 288 15.54 4.89 7.01
N PRO A 289 16.34 4.60 5.97
CA PRO A 289 16.10 5.15 4.64
C PRO A 289 14.68 4.85 4.19
N SER A 290 13.96 5.87 3.71
CA SER A 290 12.58 5.71 3.25
C SER A 290 12.37 6.27 1.86
N ALA A 291 11.71 5.50 1.00
CA ALA A 291 11.16 5.94 -0.28
C ALA A 291 9.61 5.94 -0.27
N ALA A 292 9.00 6.08 0.92
CA ALA A 292 7.55 6.12 1.14
C ALA A 292 7.08 7.49 1.65
N ASN A 293 5.76 7.67 1.82
CA ASN A 293 5.20 8.84 2.48
C ASN A 293 5.12 8.70 4.01
N PHE A 294 6.04 7.96 4.57
CA PHE A 294 6.26 7.80 6.01
C PHE A 294 7.73 7.51 6.28
N ILE A 295 8.14 7.67 7.52
CA ILE A 295 9.45 7.28 8.01
C ILE A 295 9.30 6.24 9.11
N PHE A 296 10.37 5.46 9.35
CA PHE A 296 10.46 4.47 10.41
C PHE A 296 11.65 4.81 11.29
N ALA A 297 11.37 5.27 12.51
CA ALA A 297 12.34 5.89 13.39
C ALA A 297 12.33 5.28 14.78
N ARG A 298 13.51 5.16 15.41
CA ARG A 298 13.66 4.79 16.82
C ARG A 298 14.58 5.78 17.54
N HIS A 299 14.40 5.90 18.84
CA HIS A 299 15.33 6.64 19.69
C HIS A 299 16.09 5.65 20.61
N PRO A 300 17.44 5.65 20.62
CA PRO A 300 18.21 4.66 21.39
C PRO A 300 17.99 4.69 22.91
N GLN A 301 17.60 5.86 23.42
CA GLN A 301 17.45 6.11 24.88
C GLN A 301 16.00 6.22 25.34
N HIS A 302 15.00 6.19 24.43
CA HIS A 302 13.59 6.37 24.77
C HIS A 302 12.75 5.22 24.21
N ASP A 303 11.87 4.67 25.06
CA ASP A 303 10.94 3.61 24.67
C ASP A 303 9.89 4.13 23.67
N ALA A 304 9.75 3.42 22.54
CA ALA A 304 8.84 3.83 21.47
C ALA A 304 7.36 3.81 21.89
N ALA A 305 6.96 2.88 22.76
CA ALA A 305 5.58 2.83 23.26
C ALA A 305 5.28 4.04 24.14
N GLY A 306 6.24 4.43 25.01
CA GLY A 306 6.16 5.63 25.84
C GLY A 306 6.11 6.91 25.00
N LEU A 307 6.95 7.02 23.96
CA LEU A 307 6.91 8.15 23.02
C LEU A 307 5.57 8.26 22.29
N ALA A 308 5.04 7.14 21.81
CA ALA A 308 3.73 7.11 21.14
C ALA A 308 2.60 7.55 22.09
N ALA A 309 2.62 7.11 23.36
CA ALA A 309 1.64 7.50 24.37
C ALA A 309 1.71 9.00 24.69
N LYS A 310 2.92 9.54 24.90
CA LYS A 310 3.16 10.96 25.15
C LYS A 310 2.66 11.85 23.98
N LEU A 311 3.01 11.49 22.75
CA LEU A 311 2.52 12.19 21.55
C LEU A 311 1.00 12.17 21.46
N ARG A 312 0.40 11.02 21.77
CA ARG A 312 -1.05 10.84 21.75
C ARG A 312 -1.77 11.76 22.77
N GLU A 313 -1.23 11.93 23.97
CA GLU A 313 -1.76 12.87 24.98
C GLU A 313 -1.80 14.31 24.48
N GLN A 314 -0.90 14.67 23.56
CA GLN A 314 -0.82 15.98 22.94
C GLN A 314 -1.61 16.07 21.62
N GLY A 315 -2.35 15.01 21.25
CA GLY A 315 -3.16 14.95 20.04
C GLY A 315 -2.39 14.58 18.77
N VAL A 316 -1.13 14.17 18.87
CA VAL A 316 -0.31 13.69 17.74
C VAL A 316 -0.33 12.17 17.71
N ILE A 317 -0.86 11.59 16.65
CA ILE A 317 -1.02 10.13 16.52
C ILE A 317 -0.01 9.58 15.53
N VAL A 318 0.88 8.72 16.02
CA VAL A 318 1.86 7.94 15.24
C VAL A 318 1.56 6.46 15.36
N ARG A 319 2.16 5.62 14.53
CA ARG A 319 1.95 4.17 14.60
C ARG A 319 3.09 3.48 15.33
N HIS A 320 2.77 2.76 16.39
CA HIS A 320 3.65 1.85 17.12
C HIS A 320 3.29 0.39 16.81
N PHE A 321 4.27 -0.51 16.81
CA PHE A 321 4.13 -1.94 16.54
C PHE A 321 4.58 -2.76 17.75
N LYS A 322 3.86 -3.86 18.03
CA LYS A 322 4.17 -4.76 19.15
C LYS A 322 5.09 -5.91 18.76
N GLN A 323 5.37 -6.10 17.47
CA GLN A 323 6.26 -7.16 16.97
C GLN A 323 7.69 -6.92 17.47
N GLN A 324 8.30 -7.93 18.10
CA GLN A 324 9.55 -7.82 18.87
C GLN A 324 10.68 -7.08 18.12
N ARG A 325 10.98 -7.44 16.85
CA ARG A 325 12.07 -6.82 16.07
C ARG A 325 11.87 -5.34 15.79
N ILE A 326 10.63 -4.86 15.81
CA ILE A 326 10.26 -3.47 15.48
C ILE A 326 9.56 -2.74 16.62
N ALA A 327 9.50 -3.32 17.82
CA ALA A 327 8.82 -2.73 18.97
C ALA A 327 9.43 -1.39 19.44
N GLN A 328 10.68 -1.13 19.09
CA GLN A 328 11.37 0.13 19.41
C GLN A 328 11.28 1.18 18.29
N PHE A 329 10.46 0.94 17.28
CA PHE A 329 10.26 1.88 16.17
C PHE A 329 8.87 2.51 16.20
N LEU A 330 8.81 3.74 15.70
CA LEU A 330 7.58 4.44 15.35
C LEU A 330 7.53 4.61 13.83
N ARG A 331 6.39 4.31 13.22
CA ARG A 331 6.11 4.73 11.85
C ARG A 331 5.36 6.05 11.90
N ILE A 332 5.92 7.06 11.26
CA ILE A 332 5.41 8.42 11.25
C ILE A 332 5.08 8.79 9.81
N SER A 333 3.80 9.04 9.52
CA SER A 333 3.37 9.53 8.20
C SER A 333 3.92 10.93 7.94
N ILE A 334 4.23 11.25 6.70
CA ILE A 334 4.67 12.59 6.32
C ILE A 334 3.42 13.49 6.25
N GLY A 335 3.45 14.55 7.05
CA GLY A 335 2.40 15.55 7.14
C GLY A 335 2.78 16.88 6.48
N THR A 336 1.98 17.91 6.73
CA THR A 336 2.36 19.29 6.41
C THR A 336 3.47 19.81 7.35
N PRO A 337 4.17 20.92 7.01
CA PRO A 337 5.13 21.54 7.92
C PRO A 337 4.56 21.84 9.31
N GLU A 338 3.31 22.28 9.40
CA GLU A 338 2.63 22.57 10.67
C GLU A 338 2.38 21.30 11.50
N GLN A 339 2.04 20.19 10.82
CA GLN A 339 1.87 18.89 11.47
C GLN A 339 3.22 18.33 11.97
N HIS A 340 4.29 18.54 11.22
CA HIS A 340 5.65 18.18 11.67
C HIS A 340 6.10 19.06 12.85
N GLN A 341 5.78 20.35 12.84
CA GLN A 341 6.07 21.23 13.96
C GLN A 341 5.39 20.74 15.26
N ALA A 342 4.11 20.37 15.19
CA ALA A 342 3.39 19.81 16.34
C ALA A 342 4.00 18.50 16.84
N LEU A 343 4.46 17.62 15.93
CA LEU A 343 5.20 16.41 16.28
C LEU A 343 6.50 16.73 17.04
N LEU A 344 7.29 17.69 16.53
CA LEU A 344 8.57 18.07 17.12
C LEU A 344 8.41 18.78 18.48
N GLU A 345 7.35 19.56 18.64
CA GLU A 345 6.96 20.16 19.93
C GLU A 345 6.59 19.08 20.95
N GLY A 346 5.87 18.03 20.51
CA GLY A 346 5.56 16.86 21.34
C GLY A 346 6.79 16.05 21.77
N LEU A 347 7.92 16.24 21.07
CA LEU A 347 9.22 15.64 21.36
C LEU A 347 10.23 16.66 21.94
N SER A 348 9.77 17.79 22.50
CA SER A 348 10.66 18.88 22.96
C SER A 348 11.59 18.50 24.10
N ASP A 349 11.17 17.53 24.94
CA ASP A 349 11.95 17.10 26.13
C ASP A 349 12.93 15.94 25.80
N ILE A 350 13.20 15.72 24.51
CA ILE A 350 14.08 14.67 23.99
C ILE A 350 15.28 15.30 23.32
#